data_071b63e2222f5252e19407230abd3e55
#
_entry.id   071b63e2222f5252e19407230abd3e55
#
_cell.length_a   1.000
_cell.length_b   1.000
_cell.length_c   1.000
_cell.angle_alpha   90.00
_cell.angle_beta   90.00
_cell.angle_gamma   90.00
#
_symmetry.space_group_name_H-M   'P 1'
#
loop_
_entity.id
_entity.type
_entity.pdbx_description
1 polymer ?
#
loop_
_entity_poly.entity_id
_entity_poly.type
_entity_poly.pdbx_seq_one_letter_code
_entity_poly.pdbx_strand_id
1 'polypeptide(L)'
;MSRRGSVRGFFGRSAEAGAPEAGAPVVGRAAVRPSAGRSLAVRSLTVGCALAALAAGPAWACPDADPAPGTDPAAAPAAPAASDSDLEVVRIDPDPAVPGGTTTVHAFVANTGPDRTASSFTVVITLPEGVTPEKPYFPENCHDFQNGHRVRCTFPAGRGRYRSATALIPVRLAPTVPLGELSGGYVAVRSDDDRNEANNRQPFSIQVLETARC
;
A
#
# COMPACT_ATOMS: atom_id res chain seq x y z
N MET A 1 50.73 18.59 -51.61
CA MET A 1 51.46 19.63 -50.88
C MET A 1 51.18 19.50 -49.38
N SER A 2 52.21 19.15 -48.69
CA SER A 2 52.26 18.78 -47.26
C SER A 2 52.23 20.03 -46.37
N ARG A 3 51.49 19.93 -45.19
CA ARG A 3 51.97 20.63 -43.98
C ARG A 3 51.50 19.85 -42.75
N ARG A 4 52.48 19.20 -42.13
CA ARG A 4 52.45 18.72 -40.75
C ARG A 4 52.58 19.92 -39.80
N GLY A 5 51.74 19.99 -38.80
CA GLY A 5 51.88 20.89 -37.67
C GLY A 5 51.91 20.09 -36.38
N SER A 6 53.10 19.86 -35.87
CA SER A 6 53.42 19.30 -34.57
C SER A 6 53.36 20.42 -33.53
N VAL A 7 52.59 20.24 -32.42
CA VAL A 7 52.76 21.07 -31.21
C VAL A 7 52.81 20.17 -29.98
N ARG A 8 53.90 20.40 -29.31
CA ARG A 8 54.47 19.79 -28.13
C ARG A 8 53.60 19.86 -26.89
N GLY A 9 53.85 18.88 -26.05
CA GLY A 9 53.34 18.71 -24.73
C GLY A 9 53.62 19.84 -23.74
N PHE A 10 52.73 19.83 -22.75
CA PHE A 10 52.96 20.52 -21.48
C PHE A 10 52.74 19.54 -20.35
N PHE A 11 53.85 19.11 -19.76
CA PHE A 11 53.88 18.47 -18.45
C PHE A 11 53.65 19.56 -17.40
N GLY A 12 52.66 19.42 -16.56
CA GLY A 12 52.36 20.31 -15.44
C GLY A 12 51.95 19.53 -14.21
N ARG A 13 52.94 19.19 -13.44
CA ARG A 13 53.05 19.05 -11.97
C ARG A 13 51.86 18.64 -11.15
N SER A 14 52.05 17.51 -10.49
CA SER A 14 51.47 17.06 -9.24
C SER A 14 51.38 18.16 -8.17
N ALA A 15 50.21 18.29 -7.53
CA ALA A 15 50.06 18.90 -6.22
C ALA A 15 49.39 17.87 -5.32
N GLU A 16 50.21 17.25 -4.48
CA GLU A 16 49.73 16.61 -3.25
C GLU A 16 49.27 17.68 -2.29
N ALA A 17 48.08 17.55 -1.72
CA ALA A 17 47.80 18.16 -0.44
C ALA A 17 46.49 17.62 0.14
N GLY A 18 46.58 17.00 1.29
CA GLY A 18 45.69 17.19 2.38
C GLY A 18 44.55 16.20 2.51
N ALA A 19 44.77 15.10 3.20
CA ALA A 19 43.72 14.34 3.88
C ALA A 19 43.24 15.15 5.07
N PRO A 20 41.93 15.33 5.27
CA PRO A 20 41.38 15.71 6.56
C PRO A 20 41.12 14.47 7.43
N GLU A 21 41.55 14.60 8.66
CA GLU A 21 41.49 13.64 9.74
C GLU A 21 40.06 13.13 10.01
N ALA A 22 39.99 11.85 10.32
CA ALA A 22 38.83 11.15 10.79
C ALA A 22 38.36 11.69 12.15
N GLY A 23 37.28 12.46 12.13
CA GLY A 23 36.49 12.78 13.31
C GLY A 23 35.67 11.59 13.71
N ALA A 24 36.00 10.98 14.86
CA ALA A 24 35.23 9.87 15.45
C ALA A 24 33.80 10.32 15.81
N PRO A 25 32.77 9.52 15.52
CA PRO A 25 31.43 9.82 15.99
C PRO A 25 31.31 9.54 17.49
N VAL A 26 30.92 10.56 18.23
CA VAL A 26 30.52 10.46 19.64
C VAL A 26 29.23 9.64 19.68
N VAL A 27 29.33 8.44 20.23
CA VAL A 27 28.21 7.55 20.51
C VAL A 27 27.43 8.13 21.69
N GLY A 28 26.40 8.90 21.41
CA GLY A 28 25.37 9.29 22.37
C GLY A 28 24.48 8.10 22.70
N ARG A 29 24.68 7.48 23.85
CA ARG A 29 23.75 6.52 24.44
C ARG A 29 22.46 7.24 24.81
N ALA A 30 21.44 7.15 23.97
CA ALA A 30 20.07 7.47 24.33
C ALA A 30 19.52 6.37 25.22
N ALA A 31 19.28 6.68 26.48
CA ALA A 31 18.62 5.81 27.44
C ALA A 31 17.16 5.58 27.01
N VAL A 32 16.85 4.34 26.65
CA VAL A 32 15.48 3.86 26.45
C VAL A 32 14.80 3.78 27.82
N ARG A 33 13.86 4.67 28.09
CA ARG A 33 12.94 4.56 29.22
C ARG A 33 11.84 3.54 28.85
N PRO A 34 11.61 2.49 29.67
CA PRO A 34 10.44 1.66 29.47
C PRO A 34 9.20 2.42 29.94
N SER A 35 8.28 2.71 29.02
CA SER A 35 6.94 3.18 29.35
C SER A 35 6.14 2.04 29.94
N ALA A 36 5.77 2.17 31.20
CA ALA A 36 4.91 1.25 31.93
C ALA A 36 3.55 1.13 31.21
N GLY A 37 3.28 -0.06 30.72
CA GLY A 37 1.99 -0.43 30.15
C GLY A 37 0.90 -0.40 31.23
N ARG A 38 -0.10 0.46 31.06
CA ARG A 38 -1.35 0.39 31.80
C ARG A 38 -2.20 -0.72 31.19
N SER A 39 -2.21 -1.87 31.88
CA SER A 39 -3.19 -2.92 31.65
C SER A 39 -4.56 -2.42 32.04
N LEU A 40 -5.43 -2.19 31.06
CA LEU A 40 -6.86 -2.01 31.28
C LEU A 40 -7.48 -3.40 31.46
N ALA A 41 -7.79 -3.74 32.71
CA ALA A 41 -8.56 -4.91 33.06
C ALA A 41 -10.01 -4.75 32.54
N VAL A 42 -10.37 -5.51 31.54
CA VAL A 42 -11.78 -5.65 31.11
C VAL A 42 -12.50 -6.52 32.14
N ARG A 43 -13.35 -5.89 32.94
CA ARG A 43 -14.28 -6.58 33.85
C ARG A 43 -15.41 -7.19 33.01
N SER A 44 -15.42 -8.50 32.94
CA SER A 44 -16.55 -9.28 32.46
C SER A 44 -17.71 -9.16 33.44
N LEU A 45 -18.79 -8.52 33.03
CA LEU A 45 -20.07 -8.53 33.70
C LEU A 45 -20.84 -9.79 33.26
N THR A 46 -20.83 -10.81 34.09
CA THR A 46 -21.73 -11.95 34.01
C THR A 46 -23.10 -11.54 34.58
N VAL A 47 -24.04 -11.30 33.68
CA VAL A 47 -25.45 -11.16 34.07
C VAL A 47 -26.08 -12.56 34.12
N GLY A 48 -26.34 -13.03 35.34
CA GLY A 48 -27.11 -14.23 35.57
C GLY A 48 -28.58 -13.95 35.31
N CYS A 49 -29.25 -14.75 34.46
CA CYS A 49 -30.69 -14.83 34.38
C CYS A 49 -31.17 -16.02 35.21
N ALA A 50 -31.90 -15.66 36.26
CA ALA A 50 -32.59 -16.57 37.15
C ALA A 50 -33.96 -16.96 36.56
N LEU A 51 -34.26 -18.24 36.72
CA LEU A 51 -35.58 -18.81 37.06
C LEU A 51 -36.83 -18.20 36.44
N ALA A 52 -37.46 -18.90 35.51
CA ALA A 52 -38.86 -18.78 35.23
C ALA A 52 -39.58 -20.10 35.48
N ALA A 53 -40.65 -19.95 36.23
CA ALA A 53 -41.46 -20.96 36.89
C ALA A 53 -42.25 -21.84 35.92
N LEU A 54 -42.41 -23.09 36.36
CA LEU A 54 -43.42 -24.07 35.91
C LEU A 54 -44.85 -23.52 35.98
N ALA A 55 -45.50 -23.39 34.85
CA ALA A 55 -46.96 -23.32 34.75
C ALA A 55 -47.43 -24.54 33.95
N ALA A 56 -47.94 -25.53 34.67
CA ALA A 56 -48.67 -26.63 34.07
C ALA A 56 -50.05 -26.13 33.61
N GLY A 57 -50.23 -25.96 32.31
CA GLY A 57 -51.50 -25.71 31.68
C GLY A 57 -52.10 -27.03 31.14
N PRO A 58 -53.47 -27.18 31.14
CA PRO A 58 -54.08 -28.41 30.68
C PRO A 58 -53.89 -28.64 29.19
N ALA A 59 -53.57 -29.89 28.89
CA ALA A 59 -53.42 -30.38 27.53
C ALA A 59 -54.73 -30.36 26.81
N TRP A 60 -54.97 -29.43 25.92
CA TRP A 60 -56.02 -29.51 24.91
C TRP A 60 -55.40 -30.28 23.72
N ALA A 61 -55.98 -31.51 23.53
CA ALA A 61 -55.63 -32.30 22.35
C ALA A 61 -56.12 -31.55 21.10
N CYS A 62 -55.19 -31.04 20.31
CA CYS A 62 -55.46 -30.61 18.95
C CYS A 62 -55.50 -31.84 18.04
N PRO A 63 -56.49 -31.95 17.11
CA PRO A 63 -56.51 -33.01 16.11
C PRO A 63 -55.30 -32.88 15.20
N ASP A 64 -54.79 -34.06 14.76
CA ASP A 64 -53.68 -34.25 13.87
C ASP A 64 -53.72 -33.27 12.67
N ALA A 65 -52.92 -32.22 12.72
CA ALA A 65 -52.58 -31.43 11.54
C ALA A 65 -51.48 -32.19 10.82
N ASP A 66 -51.74 -32.65 9.60
CA ASP A 66 -50.73 -33.18 8.69
C ASP A 66 -49.51 -32.28 8.69
N PRO A 67 -48.29 -32.83 8.82
CA PRO A 67 -47.09 -32.03 8.71
C PRO A 67 -47.06 -31.41 7.32
N ALA A 68 -47.20 -30.09 7.26
CA ALA A 68 -46.96 -29.34 6.04
C ALA A 68 -45.60 -29.74 5.50
N PRO A 69 -45.42 -29.94 4.16
CA PRO A 69 -44.15 -30.27 3.57
C PRO A 69 -43.13 -29.20 4.00
N GLY A 70 -42.12 -29.66 4.76
CA GLY A 70 -41.10 -28.78 5.32
C GLY A 70 -40.46 -28.01 4.19
N THR A 71 -40.63 -26.71 4.23
CA THR A 71 -39.79 -25.80 3.42
C THR A 71 -38.37 -25.97 3.98
N ASP A 72 -37.56 -26.75 3.31
CA ASP A 72 -36.12 -26.81 3.63
C ASP A 72 -35.62 -25.35 3.73
N PRO A 73 -35.00 -24.94 4.85
CA PRO A 73 -34.41 -23.62 4.92
C PRO A 73 -33.38 -23.54 3.79
N ALA A 74 -33.66 -22.66 2.83
CA ALA A 74 -32.74 -22.42 1.72
C ALA A 74 -31.34 -22.25 2.32
N ALA A 75 -30.43 -23.16 1.97
CA ALA A 75 -29.07 -23.12 2.47
C ALA A 75 -28.50 -21.75 2.17
N ALA A 76 -28.11 -21.02 3.20
CA ALA A 76 -27.45 -19.74 3.03
C ALA A 76 -26.25 -19.95 2.09
N PRO A 77 -26.01 -19.06 1.12
CA PRO A 77 -24.87 -19.19 0.22
C PRO A 77 -23.61 -19.32 1.06
N ALA A 78 -22.87 -20.41 0.86
CA ALA A 78 -21.61 -20.63 1.54
C ALA A 78 -20.68 -19.46 1.25
N ALA A 79 -20.07 -18.88 2.29
CA ALA A 79 -19.05 -17.87 2.12
C ALA A 79 -17.94 -18.45 1.21
N PRO A 80 -17.43 -17.65 0.25
CA PRO A 80 -16.34 -18.12 -0.60
C PRO A 80 -15.18 -18.59 0.29
N ALA A 81 -14.61 -19.74 -0.02
CA ALA A 81 -13.43 -20.25 0.67
C ALA A 81 -12.29 -19.23 0.50
N ALA A 82 -11.57 -18.97 1.59
CA ALA A 82 -10.38 -18.13 1.53
C ALA A 82 -9.38 -18.72 0.54
N SER A 83 -8.81 -17.89 -0.32
CA SER A 83 -7.77 -18.31 -1.25
C SER A 83 -6.38 -18.21 -0.62
N ASP A 84 -5.41 -18.91 -1.20
CA ASP A 84 -4.00 -18.80 -0.83
C ASP A 84 -3.29 -17.85 -1.81
N SER A 85 -3.90 -16.68 -2.03
CA SER A 85 -3.30 -15.63 -2.84
C SER A 85 -2.27 -14.83 -2.05
N ASP A 86 -1.29 -14.27 -2.75
CA ASP A 86 -0.22 -13.43 -2.21
C ASP A 86 -0.05 -12.23 -3.14
N LEU A 87 -0.57 -11.09 -2.71
CA LEU A 87 -0.54 -9.85 -3.49
C LEU A 87 0.69 -9.04 -3.11
N GLU A 88 1.64 -8.96 -3.99
CA GLU A 88 2.89 -8.23 -3.83
C GLU A 88 2.85 -6.89 -4.56
N VAL A 89 3.25 -5.82 -3.89
CA VAL A 89 3.50 -4.53 -4.53
C VAL A 89 4.91 -4.52 -5.11
N VAL A 90 5.00 -4.36 -6.43
CA VAL A 90 6.29 -4.20 -7.10
C VAL A 90 6.68 -2.73 -7.12
N ARG A 91 7.86 -2.41 -6.61
CA ARG A 91 8.38 -1.04 -6.60
C ARG A 91 8.67 -0.56 -8.03
N ILE A 92 8.06 0.56 -8.39
CA ILE A 92 8.33 1.31 -9.63
C ILE A 92 8.42 2.78 -9.23
N ASP A 93 9.61 3.37 -9.35
CA ASP A 93 9.78 4.80 -9.13
C ASP A 93 9.29 5.55 -10.38
N PRO A 94 8.56 6.65 -10.21
CA PRO A 94 8.11 7.49 -11.33
C PRO A 94 9.27 8.10 -12.11
N ASP A 95 9.02 8.46 -13.36
CA ASP A 95 9.99 9.22 -14.16
C ASP A 95 10.33 10.55 -13.47
N PRO A 96 11.58 11.03 -13.63
CA PRO A 96 11.98 12.32 -13.09
C PRO A 96 11.13 13.47 -13.61
N ALA A 97 10.88 14.47 -12.75
CA ALA A 97 10.10 15.66 -13.10
C ALA A 97 10.79 16.93 -12.58
N VAL A 98 10.36 18.08 -13.09
CA VAL A 98 10.80 19.40 -12.60
C VAL A 98 9.78 19.98 -11.61
N PRO A 99 10.14 20.94 -10.74
CA PRO A 99 9.16 21.66 -9.94
C PRO A 99 8.05 22.28 -10.80
N GLY A 100 6.79 22.09 -10.43
CA GLY A 100 5.62 22.47 -11.23
C GLY A 100 5.31 21.54 -12.41
N GLY A 101 6.17 20.58 -12.71
CA GLY A 101 5.99 19.59 -13.77
C GLY A 101 5.08 18.43 -13.36
N THR A 102 4.90 17.48 -14.29
CA THR A 102 4.06 16.29 -14.10
C THR A 102 4.86 15.01 -14.32
N THR A 103 4.46 13.95 -13.64
CA THR A 103 4.91 12.58 -13.89
C THR A 103 3.77 11.61 -13.61
N THR A 104 3.99 10.31 -13.77
CA THR A 104 2.96 9.29 -13.50
C THR A 104 3.46 8.30 -12.47
N VAL A 105 2.69 8.13 -11.39
CA VAL A 105 2.94 7.06 -10.41
C VAL A 105 2.34 5.76 -10.94
N HIS A 106 3.17 4.72 -11.02
CA HIS A 106 2.79 3.38 -11.45
C HIS A 106 2.62 2.50 -10.20
N ALA A 107 1.37 2.21 -9.84
CA ALA A 107 1.08 1.23 -8.80
C ALA A 107 0.88 -0.14 -9.46
N PHE A 108 1.85 -1.01 -9.31
CA PHE A 108 1.88 -2.34 -9.88
C PHE A 108 1.78 -3.40 -8.76
N VAL A 109 0.75 -4.25 -8.84
CA VAL A 109 0.50 -5.31 -7.88
C VAL A 109 0.43 -6.64 -8.62
N ALA A 110 1.23 -7.61 -8.21
CA ALA A 110 1.25 -8.96 -8.77
C ALA A 110 0.69 -9.97 -7.76
N ASN A 111 0.02 -11.02 -8.23
CA ASN A 111 -0.31 -12.16 -7.40
C ASN A 111 0.78 -13.22 -7.55
N THR A 112 1.59 -13.41 -6.52
CA THR A 112 2.69 -14.41 -6.48
C THR A 112 2.28 -15.70 -5.79
N GLY A 113 1.10 -15.72 -5.15
CA GLY A 113 0.52 -16.92 -4.54
C GLY A 113 0.05 -17.97 -5.53
N PRO A 114 -0.19 -19.20 -5.05
CA PRO A 114 -0.63 -20.30 -5.91
C PRO A 114 -2.04 -20.11 -6.45
N ASP A 115 -2.93 -19.44 -5.69
CA ASP A 115 -4.34 -19.32 -5.99
C ASP A 115 -4.71 -18.00 -6.66
N ARG A 116 -5.91 -17.99 -7.24
CA ARG A 116 -6.56 -16.75 -7.66
C ARG A 116 -7.10 -16.02 -6.43
N THR A 117 -7.11 -14.68 -6.47
CA THR A 117 -7.82 -13.91 -5.45
C THR A 117 -9.31 -14.27 -5.45
N ALA A 118 -9.85 -14.67 -4.30
CA ALA A 118 -11.26 -14.99 -4.12
C ALA A 118 -12.09 -13.72 -3.88
N SER A 119 -11.47 -12.69 -3.27
CA SER A 119 -12.10 -11.40 -2.99
C SER A 119 -11.54 -10.28 -3.89
N SER A 120 -12.27 -9.16 -3.95
CA SER A 120 -11.75 -7.91 -4.51
C SER A 120 -10.66 -7.36 -3.61
N PHE A 121 -9.72 -6.61 -4.18
CA PHE A 121 -8.65 -5.98 -3.43
C PHE A 121 -8.54 -4.49 -3.74
N THR A 122 -7.95 -3.76 -2.81
CA THR A 122 -7.80 -2.31 -2.88
C THR A 122 -6.33 -1.94 -2.93
N VAL A 123 -5.95 -1.09 -3.88
CA VAL A 123 -4.63 -0.47 -3.97
C VAL A 123 -4.74 0.98 -3.52
N VAL A 124 -3.91 1.37 -2.56
CA VAL A 124 -3.84 2.73 -2.04
C VAL A 124 -2.47 3.30 -2.36
N ILE A 125 -2.45 4.40 -3.08
CA ILE A 125 -1.27 5.19 -3.37
C ILE A 125 -1.27 6.39 -2.43
N THR A 126 -0.22 6.57 -1.64
CA THR A 126 0.03 7.77 -0.84
C THR A 126 1.11 8.57 -1.54
N LEU A 127 0.84 9.84 -1.80
CA LEU A 127 1.75 10.72 -2.51
C LEU A 127 2.72 11.41 -1.54
N PRO A 128 3.93 11.78 -1.99
CA PRO A 128 4.81 12.66 -1.23
C PRO A 128 4.17 14.03 -0.96
N GLU A 129 4.71 14.75 0.02
CA GLU A 129 4.29 16.13 0.26
C GLU A 129 4.62 17.03 -0.95
N GLY A 130 3.72 17.94 -1.27
CA GLY A 130 3.86 18.81 -2.44
C GLY A 130 3.54 18.14 -3.78
N VAL A 131 2.97 16.92 -3.77
CA VAL A 131 2.51 16.22 -4.98
C VAL A 131 1.01 16.04 -4.93
N THR A 132 0.33 16.40 -6.01
CA THR A 132 -1.13 16.29 -6.13
C THR A 132 -1.51 15.43 -7.33
N PRO A 133 -2.55 14.57 -7.21
CA PRO A 133 -2.98 13.73 -8.32
C PRO A 133 -3.79 14.54 -9.35
N GLU A 134 -3.63 14.22 -10.62
CA GLU A 134 -4.36 14.83 -11.74
C GLU A 134 -5.14 13.77 -12.50
N LYS A 135 -6.41 14.07 -12.81
CA LYS A 135 -7.24 13.17 -13.64
C LYS A 135 -6.88 13.34 -15.14
N PRO A 136 -7.14 12.30 -15.97
CA PRO A 136 -7.82 11.05 -15.65
C PRO A 136 -6.90 10.00 -14.99
N TYR A 137 -7.47 9.17 -14.13
CA TYR A 137 -6.78 8.01 -13.55
C TYR A 137 -7.06 6.75 -14.38
N PHE A 138 -6.11 5.81 -14.34
CA PHE A 138 -6.34 4.47 -14.85
C PHE A 138 -6.13 3.45 -13.71
N PRO A 139 -7.08 2.51 -13.50
CA PRO A 139 -8.40 2.45 -14.10
C PRO A 139 -9.34 3.56 -13.59
N GLU A 140 -10.47 3.78 -14.27
CA GLU A 140 -11.43 4.86 -13.98
C GLU A 140 -12.07 4.74 -12.58
N ASN A 141 -12.05 3.57 -11.97
CA ASN A 141 -12.55 3.32 -10.61
C ASN A 141 -11.57 3.75 -9.51
N CYS A 142 -10.54 4.51 -9.84
CA CYS A 142 -9.69 5.16 -8.87
C CYS A 142 -10.29 6.49 -8.40
N HIS A 143 -10.19 6.76 -7.10
CA HIS A 143 -10.70 7.97 -6.47
C HIS A 143 -9.67 8.57 -5.52
N ASP A 144 -9.47 9.87 -5.61
CA ASP A 144 -8.66 10.62 -4.66
C ASP A 144 -9.42 10.87 -3.36
N PHE A 145 -8.72 10.92 -2.24
CA PHE A 145 -9.25 11.20 -0.91
C PHE A 145 -8.17 11.86 -0.03
N GLN A 146 -8.56 12.29 1.18
CA GLN A 146 -7.67 13.03 2.09
C GLN A 146 -7.03 14.25 1.41
N ASN A 147 -7.87 15.11 0.82
CA ASN A 147 -7.45 16.34 0.13
C ASN A 147 -6.44 16.09 -1.02
N GLY A 148 -6.60 14.97 -1.73
CA GLY A 148 -5.71 14.60 -2.83
C GLY A 148 -4.38 13.97 -2.39
N HIS A 149 -4.14 13.78 -1.10
CA HIS A 149 -2.89 13.15 -0.64
C HIS A 149 -2.85 11.64 -0.93
N ARG A 150 -4.01 11.02 -1.13
CA ARG A 150 -4.11 9.58 -1.43
C ARG A 150 -5.07 9.30 -2.57
N VAL A 151 -4.76 8.25 -3.32
CA VAL A 151 -5.64 7.69 -4.35
C VAL A 151 -5.93 6.23 -4.03
N ARG A 152 -7.20 5.83 -4.13
CA ARG A 152 -7.66 4.46 -3.92
C ARG A 152 -8.23 3.91 -5.22
N CYS A 153 -7.76 2.71 -5.60
CA CYS A 153 -8.26 1.96 -6.74
C CYS A 153 -8.77 0.60 -6.26
N THR A 154 -9.94 0.16 -6.72
CA THR A 154 -10.50 -1.15 -6.37
C THR A 154 -10.42 -2.08 -7.57
N PHE A 155 -9.91 -3.27 -7.38
CA PHE A 155 -9.77 -4.31 -8.40
C PHE A 155 -10.68 -5.50 -8.08
N PRO A 156 -11.29 -6.11 -9.09
CA PRO A 156 -12.17 -7.27 -8.88
C PRO A 156 -11.36 -8.51 -8.46
N ALA A 157 -12.06 -9.46 -7.85
CA ALA A 157 -11.56 -10.81 -7.60
C ALA A 157 -11.13 -11.53 -8.89
N GLY A 158 -10.47 -12.67 -8.74
CA GLY A 158 -10.09 -13.54 -9.86
C GLY A 158 -8.72 -13.25 -10.45
N ARG A 159 -7.86 -12.49 -9.77
CA ARG A 159 -6.47 -12.26 -10.19
C ARG A 159 -5.68 -13.56 -10.04
N GLY A 160 -5.36 -14.21 -11.15
CA GLY A 160 -4.63 -15.47 -11.16
C GLY A 160 -3.15 -15.31 -10.81
N ARG A 161 -2.50 -16.45 -10.53
CA ARG A 161 -1.06 -16.53 -10.29
C ARG A 161 -0.26 -15.85 -11.41
N TYR A 162 0.75 -15.06 -11.06
CA TYR A 162 1.59 -14.26 -11.97
C TYR A 162 0.81 -13.29 -12.86
N ARG A 163 -0.41 -12.94 -12.47
CA ARG A 163 -1.16 -11.87 -13.11
C ARG A 163 -1.09 -10.62 -12.25
N SER A 164 -1.03 -9.48 -12.91
CA SER A 164 -0.89 -8.18 -12.24
C SER A 164 -2.14 -7.31 -12.42
N ALA A 165 -2.25 -6.35 -11.53
CA ALA A 165 -3.13 -5.20 -11.63
C ALA A 165 -2.27 -3.94 -11.66
N THR A 166 -2.64 -2.96 -12.47
CA THR A 166 -1.90 -1.71 -12.61
C THR A 166 -2.83 -0.53 -12.42
N ALA A 167 -2.40 0.46 -11.63
CA ALA A 167 -3.00 1.78 -11.61
C ALA A 167 -1.96 2.82 -12.06
N LEU A 168 -2.36 3.72 -12.93
CA LEU A 168 -1.56 4.84 -13.41
C LEU A 168 -2.20 6.13 -12.92
N ILE A 169 -1.46 6.86 -12.10
CA ILE A 169 -1.92 8.08 -11.47
C ILE A 169 -1.01 9.22 -11.92
N PRO A 170 -1.46 10.03 -12.89
CA PRO A 170 -0.78 11.26 -13.23
C PRO A 170 -0.74 12.18 -12.00
N VAL A 171 0.41 12.79 -11.75
CA VAL A 171 0.61 13.67 -10.60
C VAL A 171 1.35 14.94 -11.03
N ARG A 172 1.05 16.05 -10.35
CA ARG A 172 1.74 17.33 -10.50
C ARG A 172 2.54 17.63 -9.25
N LEU A 173 3.78 18.07 -9.45
CA LEU A 173 4.64 18.57 -8.41
C LEU A 173 4.34 20.05 -8.15
N ALA A 174 4.32 20.46 -6.89
CA ALA A 174 4.25 21.89 -6.57
C ALA A 174 5.52 22.62 -7.06
N PRO A 175 5.42 23.89 -7.48
CA PRO A 175 6.60 24.66 -7.90
C PRO A 175 7.66 24.85 -6.80
N THR A 176 7.27 24.63 -5.55
CA THR A 176 8.10 24.82 -4.35
C THR A 176 8.78 23.55 -3.86
N VAL A 177 8.58 22.40 -4.52
CA VAL A 177 9.27 21.16 -4.11
C VAL A 177 10.79 21.30 -4.27
N PRO A 178 11.59 20.79 -3.33
CA PRO A 178 13.05 20.84 -3.42
C PRO A 178 13.57 19.96 -4.56
N LEU A 179 14.72 20.35 -5.11
CA LEU A 179 15.47 19.50 -6.06
C LEU A 179 16.04 18.27 -5.34
N GLY A 180 16.20 17.19 -6.08
CA GLY A 180 16.72 15.91 -5.58
C GLY A 180 15.64 14.86 -5.38
N GLU A 181 15.82 13.98 -4.41
CA GLU A 181 14.88 12.89 -4.14
C GLU A 181 13.71 13.35 -3.27
N LEU A 182 12.51 13.32 -3.83
CA LEU A 182 11.26 13.57 -3.12
C LEU A 182 10.69 12.23 -2.64
N SER A 183 10.90 11.92 -1.38
CA SER A 183 10.51 10.68 -0.71
C SER A 183 9.18 10.82 0.05
N GLY A 184 8.71 9.72 0.66
CA GLY A 184 7.48 9.69 1.47
C GLY A 184 6.27 9.12 0.72
N GLY A 185 6.40 8.88 -0.60
CA GLY A 185 5.41 8.14 -1.36
C GLY A 185 5.45 6.64 -1.08
N TYR A 186 4.30 5.99 -1.14
CA TYR A 186 4.22 4.53 -1.11
C TYR A 186 2.95 4.00 -1.77
N VAL A 187 3.04 2.78 -2.26
CA VAL A 187 1.91 1.97 -2.72
C VAL A 187 1.64 0.88 -1.71
N ALA A 188 0.37 0.63 -1.39
CA ALA A 188 -0.04 -0.47 -0.54
C ALA A 188 -1.24 -1.21 -1.15
N VAL A 189 -1.29 -2.53 -1.01
CA VAL A 189 -2.43 -3.37 -1.38
C VAL A 189 -3.08 -3.94 -0.13
N ARG A 190 -4.40 -4.17 -0.19
CA ARG A 190 -5.18 -4.84 0.85
C ARG A 190 -6.19 -5.79 0.23
N SER A 191 -6.25 -6.99 0.75
CA SER A 191 -7.19 -8.05 0.39
C SER A 191 -7.50 -8.87 1.63
N ASP A 192 -8.72 -9.42 1.70
CA ASP A 192 -9.13 -10.27 2.83
C ASP A 192 -8.54 -11.69 2.73
N ASP A 193 -8.12 -12.09 1.54
CA ASP A 193 -7.54 -13.41 1.24
C ASP A 193 -6.04 -13.40 1.00
N ASP A 194 -5.37 -12.29 1.29
CA ASP A 194 -3.93 -12.18 1.24
C ASP A 194 -3.30 -12.58 2.60
N ARG A 195 -2.43 -13.57 2.58
CA ARG A 195 -1.82 -14.12 3.78
C ARG A 195 -0.44 -13.55 4.10
N ASN A 196 0.17 -12.81 3.18
CA ASN A 196 1.51 -12.27 3.33
C ASN A 196 1.52 -10.75 3.27
N GLU A 197 1.12 -10.11 4.34
CA GLU A 197 1.09 -8.63 4.40
C GLU A 197 2.49 -7.97 4.38
N ALA A 198 3.57 -8.74 4.46
CA ALA A 198 4.92 -8.19 4.54
C ALA A 198 5.39 -7.54 3.23
N ASN A 199 4.89 -8.02 2.07
CA ASN A 199 5.20 -7.49 0.74
C ASN A 199 4.09 -6.59 0.16
N ASN A 200 3.07 -6.28 0.97
CA ASN A 200 1.90 -5.49 0.58
C ASN A 200 2.15 -3.99 0.52
N ARG A 201 3.36 -3.54 0.79
CA ARG A 201 3.69 -2.13 0.79
C ARG A 201 5.10 -1.89 0.29
N GLN A 202 5.22 -0.98 -0.70
CA GLN A 202 6.51 -0.54 -1.21
C GLN A 202 6.58 0.98 -1.27
N PRO A 203 7.69 1.58 -0.78
CA PRO A 203 7.93 3.01 -0.96
C PRO A 203 8.32 3.30 -2.41
N PHE A 204 8.08 4.53 -2.85
CA PHE A 204 8.64 5.10 -4.07
C PHE A 204 9.13 6.52 -3.81
N SER A 205 10.00 7.01 -4.69
CA SER A 205 10.47 8.38 -4.67
C SER A 205 10.42 8.98 -6.08
N ILE A 206 10.29 10.31 -6.15
CA ILE A 206 10.30 11.06 -7.41
C ILE A 206 11.60 11.84 -7.46
N GLN A 207 12.40 11.65 -8.51
CA GLN A 207 13.60 12.45 -8.73
C GLN A 207 13.20 13.82 -9.29
N VAL A 208 13.45 14.90 -8.54
CA VAL A 208 13.16 16.28 -8.95
C VAL A 208 14.41 16.90 -9.55
N LEU A 209 14.33 17.27 -10.81
CA LEU A 209 15.44 17.84 -11.59
C LEU A 209 15.25 19.35 -11.78
N GLU A 210 16.34 20.07 -11.93
CA GLU A 210 16.31 21.50 -12.24
C GLU A 210 15.73 21.77 -13.63
N THR A 211 16.04 20.90 -14.60
CA THR A 211 15.58 21.03 -16.01
C THR A 211 15.06 19.68 -16.48
N ALA A 212 13.96 19.71 -17.26
CA ALA A 212 13.49 18.50 -17.93
C ALA A 212 14.57 17.98 -18.89
N ARG A 213 14.92 16.70 -18.77
CA ARG A 213 15.80 16.06 -19.75
C ARG A 213 14.98 15.78 -21.02
N CYS A 214 15.40 16.36 -22.11
CA CYS A 214 14.87 16.03 -23.45
C CYS A 214 15.40 14.68 -23.92
#